data_d071b16ff218381991225276c7a2834d
#
_entry.id   d071b16ff218381991225276c7a2834d
#
_cell.length_a   1.000
_cell.length_b   1.000
_cell.length_c   1.000
_cell.angle_alpha   90.00
_cell.angle_beta   90.00
_cell.angle_gamma   90.00
#
_symmetry.space_group_name_H-M   'P 1'
#
loop_
_entity.id
_entity.type
_entity.pdbx_description
1 polymer ?
#
loop_
_entity_poly.entity_id
_entity_poly.type
_entity_poly.pdbx_seq_one_letter_code
_entity_poly.pdbx_strand_id
1 'polypeptide(L)'
;RQQREGIRKMLALNINPAQQRAAERGSRMQEKMFKSVALEWHSSKKKWSQNTADRVLARLNRHVFPTIGHLPVTELKSRHFIELLKGIEEKGLLEVASRSRQHLSNIMRYAVHQGLIEINPAANLDGVTASPARRHYPTLPLERLPELLERIDSYHQGRELTRLAVLLTLHVFIRSSELRYARWTEINFRNRIWTIPATREAIAGVRYSSRGAKMRTPHIVPLSEQVISILKRIKEISGGYELVFPGYHDPYKPMSENTINKAL
;
A
#
# COMPACT_ATOMS: atom_id res chain seq x y z
N ARG A 1 -5.31 46.37 -7.91
CA ARG A 1 -5.92 47.64 -7.42
C ARG A 1 -6.84 47.35 -6.23
N GLN A 2 -7.81 46.47 -6.31
CA GLN A 2 -8.77 46.12 -5.22
C GLN A 2 -8.14 45.73 -3.90
N GLN A 3 -7.05 44.97 -3.87
CA GLN A 3 -6.34 44.59 -2.63
C GLN A 3 -5.68 45.78 -1.91
N ARG A 4 -5.16 46.75 -2.67
CA ARG A 4 -4.57 47.96 -2.08
C ARG A 4 -5.60 48.91 -1.46
N GLU A 5 -6.78 49.00 -2.07
CA GLU A 5 -7.92 49.77 -1.54
C GLU A 5 -8.50 49.15 -0.26
N GLY A 6 -8.58 47.82 -0.21
CA GLY A 6 -8.99 47.11 1.01
C GLY A 6 -8.05 47.37 2.18
N ILE A 7 -6.73 47.32 1.95
CA ILE A 7 -5.72 47.63 2.98
C ILE A 7 -5.80 49.09 3.45
N ARG A 8 -6.00 50.06 2.56
CA ARG A 8 -6.18 51.45 2.93
C ARG A 8 -7.43 51.73 3.76
N LYS A 9 -8.56 51.06 3.43
CA LYS A 9 -9.79 51.15 4.24
C LYS A 9 -9.59 50.58 5.66
N MET A 10 -8.85 49.50 5.80
CA MET A 10 -8.54 48.92 7.11
C MET A 10 -7.68 49.83 7.95
N LEU A 11 -6.64 50.44 7.35
CA LEU A 11 -5.78 51.42 8.03
C LEU A 11 -6.53 52.70 8.44
N ALA A 12 -7.47 53.14 7.60
CA ALA A 12 -8.34 54.29 7.91
C ALA A 12 -9.28 54.05 9.08
N LEU A 13 -9.63 52.76 9.32
CA LEU A 13 -10.44 52.33 10.48
C LEU A 13 -9.59 51.93 11.71
N ASN A 14 -8.29 52.25 11.70
CA ASN A 14 -7.34 51.90 12.77
C ASN A 14 -7.20 50.38 12.99
N ILE A 15 -7.55 49.56 11.99
CA ILE A 15 -7.42 48.09 12.00
C ILE A 15 -6.09 47.74 11.39
N ASN A 16 -5.22 47.10 12.14
CA ASN A 16 -3.95 46.58 11.62
C ASN A 16 -4.21 45.38 10.70
N PRO A 17 -3.93 45.48 9.36
CA PRO A 17 -4.21 44.41 8.40
C PRO A 17 -3.45 43.11 8.73
N ALA A 18 -2.30 43.17 9.39
CA ALA A 18 -1.54 42.03 9.82
C ALA A 18 -2.21 41.30 10.99
N GLN A 19 -2.74 42.06 11.95
CA GLN A 19 -3.49 41.52 13.09
C GLN A 19 -4.82 40.90 12.63
N GLN A 20 -5.52 41.56 11.70
CA GLN A 20 -6.78 40.98 11.16
C GLN A 20 -6.52 39.70 10.36
N ARG A 21 -5.48 39.66 9.53
CA ARG A 21 -5.07 38.41 8.83
C ARG A 21 -4.65 37.32 9.81
N ALA A 22 -3.97 37.68 10.89
CA ALA A 22 -3.62 36.74 11.97
C ALA A 22 -4.88 36.22 12.70
N ALA A 23 -5.85 37.08 12.98
CA ALA A 23 -7.13 36.70 13.60
C ALA A 23 -7.99 35.83 12.66
N GLU A 24 -8.06 36.19 11.37
CA GLU A 24 -8.74 35.38 10.34
C GLU A 24 -8.06 34.01 10.12
N ARG A 25 -6.71 33.97 10.14
CA ARG A 25 -5.94 32.71 10.17
C ARG A 25 -6.25 31.92 11.44
N GLY A 26 -6.24 32.55 12.60
CA GLY A 26 -6.58 31.95 13.88
C GLY A 26 -8.00 31.35 13.89
N SER A 27 -8.99 32.07 13.37
CA SER A 27 -10.36 31.60 13.25
C SER A 27 -10.49 30.40 12.29
N ARG A 28 -9.83 30.45 11.13
CA ARG A 28 -9.75 29.31 10.20
C ARG A 28 -8.96 28.13 10.78
N MET A 29 -7.95 28.38 11.60
CA MET A 29 -7.14 27.37 12.28
C MET A 29 -7.93 26.64 13.38
N GLN A 30 -8.85 27.32 14.07
CA GLN A 30 -9.63 26.75 15.15
C GLN A 30 -10.67 25.69 14.70
N GLU A 31 -11.06 25.71 13.42
CA GLU A 31 -12.14 24.84 12.91
C GLU A 31 -11.68 23.56 12.21
N LYS A 32 -10.37 23.39 11.89
CA LYS A 32 -9.93 22.17 11.18
C LYS A 32 -9.72 21.01 12.13
N MET A 33 -10.67 20.07 12.07
CA MET A 33 -10.60 18.80 12.79
C MET A 33 -9.48 17.91 12.24
N PHE A 34 -8.84 17.13 13.08
CA PHE A 34 -7.78 16.20 12.69
C PHE A 34 -8.18 15.28 11.52
N LYS A 35 -9.42 14.76 11.54
CA LYS A 35 -9.93 13.90 10.46
C LYS A 35 -9.90 14.61 9.11
N SER A 36 -10.32 15.86 9.04
CA SER A 36 -10.32 16.65 7.79
C SER A 36 -8.89 16.83 7.26
N VAL A 37 -7.96 17.22 8.13
CA VAL A 37 -6.55 17.40 7.76
C VAL A 37 -5.91 16.08 7.33
N ALA A 38 -6.23 14.98 7.99
CA ALA A 38 -5.74 13.66 7.63
C ALA A 38 -6.26 13.20 6.26
N LEU A 39 -7.51 13.50 5.92
CA LEU A 39 -8.08 13.21 4.59
C LEU A 39 -7.47 14.08 3.50
N GLU A 40 -7.22 15.37 3.76
CA GLU A 40 -6.49 16.25 2.83
C GLU A 40 -5.06 15.74 2.60
N TRP A 41 -4.35 15.39 3.67
CA TRP A 41 -3.02 14.77 3.57
C TRP A 41 -3.07 13.47 2.77
N HIS A 42 -4.03 12.60 3.02
CA HIS A 42 -4.20 11.35 2.29
C HIS A 42 -4.40 11.61 0.79
N SER A 43 -5.26 12.54 0.42
CA SER A 43 -5.55 12.92 -0.98
C SER A 43 -4.34 13.53 -1.67
N SER A 44 -3.43 14.19 -0.94
CA SER A 44 -2.20 14.76 -1.48
C SER A 44 -1.17 13.70 -1.94
N LYS A 45 -1.33 12.43 -1.51
CA LYS A 45 -0.39 11.34 -1.78
C LYS A 45 -0.61 10.69 -3.16
N LYS A 46 -0.53 11.47 -4.23
CA LYS A 46 -0.75 11.02 -5.62
C LYS A 46 0.13 9.84 -6.07
N LYS A 47 1.31 9.65 -5.45
CA LYS A 47 2.24 8.56 -5.79
C LYS A 47 1.86 7.21 -5.16
N TRP A 48 0.91 7.17 -4.24
CA TRP A 48 0.48 5.90 -3.65
C TRP A 48 -0.26 5.04 -4.67
N SER A 49 -0.06 3.72 -4.58
CA SER A 49 -0.97 2.80 -5.25
C SER A 49 -2.32 2.80 -4.52
N GLN A 50 -3.41 2.50 -5.25
CA GLN A 50 -4.76 2.44 -4.67
C GLN A 50 -4.81 1.54 -3.42
N ASN A 51 -4.19 0.35 -3.48
CA ASN A 51 -4.11 -0.55 -2.33
C ASN A 51 -3.38 0.08 -1.11
N THR A 52 -2.34 0.87 -1.35
CA THR A 52 -1.64 1.56 -0.25
C THR A 52 -2.54 2.63 0.35
N ALA A 53 -3.19 3.43 -0.49
CA ALA A 53 -4.13 4.47 -0.06
C ALA A 53 -5.28 3.87 0.77
N ASP A 54 -5.93 2.81 0.26
CA ASP A 54 -7.02 2.12 0.94
C ASP A 54 -6.60 1.56 2.32
N ARG A 55 -5.42 0.94 2.38
CA ARG A 55 -4.90 0.38 3.65
C ARG A 55 -4.56 1.44 4.69
N VAL A 56 -4.04 2.59 4.25
CA VAL A 56 -3.77 3.72 5.15
C VAL A 56 -5.08 4.28 5.67
N LEU A 57 -6.04 4.54 4.79
CA LEU A 57 -7.34 5.08 5.17
C LEU A 57 -8.11 4.12 6.10
N ALA A 58 -8.11 2.82 5.81
CA ALA A 58 -8.74 1.81 6.66
C ALA A 58 -8.11 1.79 8.07
N ARG A 59 -6.78 1.93 8.18
CA ARG A 59 -6.08 2.03 9.47
C ARG A 59 -6.48 3.29 10.22
N LEU A 60 -6.50 4.44 9.57
CA LEU A 60 -6.92 5.70 10.19
C LEU A 60 -8.37 5.63 10.67
N ASN A 61 -9.29 5.12 9.84
CA ASN A 61 -10.70 4.96 10.20
C ASN A 61 -10.89 4.03 11.42
N ARG A 62 -10.15 2.92 11.47
CA ARG A 62 -10.34 1.90 12.49
C ARG A 62 -9.67 2.24 13.82
N HIS A 63 -8.50 2.87 13.79
CA HIS A 63 -7.65 2.98 14.98
C HIS A 63 -7.35 4.41 15.41
N VAL A 64 -7.53 5.42 14.56
CA VAL A 64 -7.13 6.80 14.84
C VAL A 64 -8.33 7.74 14.97
N PHE A 65 -9.20 7.76 13.97
CA PHE A 65 -10.31 8.72 13.93
C PHE A 65 -11.32 8.55 15.07
N PRO A 66 -11.61 7.35 15.58
CA PRO A 66 -12.52 7.21 16.72
C PRO A 66 -12.04 7.95 17.98
N THR A 67 -10.73 8.08 18.16
CA THR A 67 -10.14 8.68 19.37
C THR A 67 -9.86 10.17 19.21
N ILE A 68 -9.20 10.59 18.10
CA ILE A 68 -8.73 11.97 17.93
C ILE A 68 -9.28 12.66 16.68
N GLY A 69 -10.07 11.96 15.86
CA GLY A 69 -10.55 12.51 14.58
C GLY A 69 -11.43 13.74 14.71
N HIS A 70 -12.15 13.87 15.82
CA HIS A 70 -13.07 14.96 16.15
C HIS A 70 -12.39 16.15 16.85
N LEU A 71 -11.10 16.03 17.20
CA LEU A 71 -10.38 17.10 17.89
C LEU A 71 -9.79 18.09 16.88
N PRO A 72 -9.83 19.40 17.17
CA PRO A 72 -9.13 20.41 16.39
C PRO A 72 -7.62 20.15 16.39
N VAL A 73 -6.95 20.34 15.23
CA VAL A 73 -5.50 20.09 15.14
C VAL A 73 -4.69 21.02 16.03
N THR A 74 -5.21 22.20 16.35
CA THR A 74 -4.61 23.18 17.25
C THR A 74 -4.61 22.76 18.71
N GLU A 75 -5.53 21.90 19.11
CA GLU A 75 -5.67 21.42 20.49
C GLU A 75 -4.90 20.10 20.73
N LEU A 76 -4.42 19.47 19.66
CA LEU A 76 -3.70 18.21 19.77
C LEU A 76 -2.31 18.42 20.38
N LYS A 77 -2.04 17.70 21.45
CA LYS A 77 -0.77 17.65 22.18
C LYS A 77 -0.17 16.26 22.11
N SER A 78 1.13 16.14 22.33
CA SER A 78 1.84 14.83 22.27
C SER A 78 1.17 13.75 23.12
N ARG A 79 0.59 14.10 24.28
CA ARG A 79 -0.12 13.17 25.15
C ARG A 79 -1.26 12.42 24.44
N HIS A 80 -2.03 13.10 23.57
CA HIS A 80 -3.14 12.47 22.85
C HIS A 80 -2.67 11.37 21.90
N PHE A 81 -1.53 11.60 21.26
CA PHE A 81 -0.92 10.59 20.37
C PHE A 81 -0.32 9.44 21.17
N ILE A 82 0.30 9.73 22.32
CA ILE A 82 0.87 8.71 23.21
C ILE A 82 -0.23 7.78 23.73
N GLU A 83 -1.32 8.34 24.26
CA GLU A 83 -2.48 7.59 24.76
C GLU A 83 -3.09 6.71 23.65
N LEU A 84 -3.30 7.29 22.45
CA LEU A 84 -3.79 6.57 21.28
C LEU A 84 -2.89 5.38 20.94
N LEU A 85 -1.58 5.60 20.85
CA LEU A 85 -0.62 4.57 20.43
C LEU A 85 -0.51 3.47 21.48
N LYS A 86 -0.50 3.79 22.76
CA LYS A 86 -0.54 2.82 23.86
C LYS A 86 -1.82 1.99 23.85
N GLY A 87 -2.97 2.60 23.63
CA GLY A 87 -4.23 1.86 23.50
C GLY A 87 -4.29 0.92 22.27
N ILE A 88 -3.49 1.16 21.22
CA ILE A 88 -3.30 0.21 20.12
C ILE A 88 -2.34 -0.91 20.54
N GLU A 89 -1.28 -0.59 21.25
CA GLU A 89 -0.28 -1.53 21.78
C GLU A 89 -0.89 -2.52 22.77
N GLU A 90 -1.72 -2.06 23.70
CA GLU A 90 -2.44 -2.89 24.68
C GLU A 90 -3.31 -3.97 24.04
N LYS A 91 -3.77 -3.72 22.79
CA LYS A 91 -4.48 -4.71 21.97
C LYS A 91 -3.56 -5.71 21.26
N GLY A 92 -2.25 -5.68 21.56
CA GLY A 92 -1.24 -6.53 20.91
C GLY A 92 -0.92 -6.14 19.45
N LEU A 93 -1.36 -4.97 18.96
CA LEU A 93 -1.25 -4.56 17.56
C LEU A 93 -0.02 -3.68 17.30
N LEU A 94 1.18 -4.17 17.67
CA LEU A 94 2.43 -3.40 17.60
C LEU A 94 2.75 -2.84 16.20
N GLU A 95 2.56 -3.64 15.14
CA GLU A 95 2.78 -3.16 13.75
C GLU A 95 1.80 -2.06 13.37
N VAL A 96 0.55 -2.16 13.83
CA VAL A 96 -0.46 -1.12 13.60
C VAL A 96 -0.07 0.15 14.37
N ALA A 97 0.37 0.05 15.61
CA ALA A 97 0.85 1.18 16.42
C ALA A 97 2.04 1.87 15.74
N SER A 98 3.04 1.10 15.32
CA SER A 98 4.23 1.63 14.62
C SER A 98 3.86 2.35 13.32
N ARG A 99 2.99 1.77 12.49
CA ARG A 99 2.52 2.43 11.24
C ARG A 99 1.64 3.63 11.51
N SER A 100 0.80 3.57 12.55
CA SER A 100 -0.03 4.72 12.95
C SER A 100 0.84 5.88 13.39
N ARG A 101 1.88 5.63 14.19
CA ARG A 101 2.86 6.65 14.60
C ARG A 101 3.45 7.38 13.39
N GLN A 102 3.90 6.64 12.37
CA GLN A 102 4.44 7.23 11.15
C GLN A 102 3.41 8.12 10.43
N HIS A 103 2.16 7.66 10.36
CA HIS A 103 1.10 8.45 9.72
C HIS A 103 0.74 9.70 10.52
N LEU A 104 0.62 9.59 11.84
CA LEU A 104 0.35 10.72 12.73
C LEU A 104 1.41 11.81 12.58
N SER A 105 2.69 11.45 12.65
CA SER A 105 3.79 12.40 12.45
C SER A 105 3.74 13.07 11.08
N ASN A 106 3.41 12.32 10.02
CA ASN A 106 3.30 12.87 8.67
C ASN A 106 2.08 13.76 8.47
N ILE A 107 0.94 13.43 9.08
CA ILE A 107 -0.28 14.24 9.04
C ILE A 107 -0.04 15.57 9.77
N MET A 108 0.53 15.53 10.96
CA MET A 108 0.81 16.74 11.73
C MET A 108 1.91 17.59 11.07
N ARG A 109 2.90 16.97 10.39
CA ARG A 109 3.86 17.72 9.55
C ARG A 109 3.15 18.40 8.37
N TYR A 110 2.18 17.74 7.76
CA TYR A 110 1.35 18.36 6.73
C TYR A 110 0.56 19.54 7.28
N ALA A 111 0.00 19.43 8.49
CA ALA A 111 -0.66 20.54 9.17
C ALA A 111 0.26 21.75 9.38
N VAL A 112 1.53 21.53 9.75
CA VAL A 112 2.57 22.59 9.84
C VAL A 112 2.80 23.23 8.47
N HIS A 113 2.98 22.44 7.40
CA HIS A 113 3.18 22.95 6.04
C HIS A 113 1.99 23.75 5.51
N GLN A 114 0.77 23.43 5.98
CA GLN A 114 -0.44 24.21 5.66
C GLN A 114 -0.61 25.46 6.54
N GLY A 115 0.29 25.69 7.49
CA GLY A 115 0.21 26.80 8.43
C GLY A 115 -0.95 26.69 9.41
N LEU A 116 -1.47 25.49 9.67
CA LEU A 116 -2.55 25.25 10.64
C LEU A 116 -2.03 25.20 12.07
N ILE A 117 -0.80 24.80 12.27
CA ILE A 117 -0.07 24.75 13.53
C ILE A 117 1.38 25.16 13.29
N GLU A 118 2.07 25.63 14.31
CA GLU A 118 3.48 26.04 14.22
C GLU A 118 4.44 24.87 14.46
N ILE A 119 4.10 24.00 15.40
CA ILE A 119 4.97 22.89 15.83
C ILE A 119 4.22 21.56 15.67
N ASN A 120 4.93 20.54 15.21
CA ASN A 120 4.39 19.19 15.08
C ASN A 120 4.39 18.46 16.45
N PRO A 121 3.26 18.29 17.13
CA PRO A 121 3.21 17.62 18.42
C PRO A 121 3.41 16.09 18.33
N ALA A 122 3.43 15.53 17.12
CA ALA A 122 3.70 14.12 16.86
C ALA A 122 5.12 13.88 16.28
N ALA A 123 6.04 14.84 16.42
CA ALA A 123 7.42 14.72 15.89
C ALA A 123 8.23 13.65 16.63
N ASN A 124 8.17 13.69 17.97
CA ASN A 124 9.01 12.89 18.85
C ASN A 124 8.18 11.79 19.57
N LEU A 125 7.68 10.85 18.78
CA LEU A 125 6.93 9.69 19.30
C LEU A 125 7.74 8.39 19.22
N ASP A 126 9.05 8.49 18.97
CA ASP A 126 9.94 7.32 18.95
C ASP A 126 10.07 6.75 20.35
N GLY A 127 10.02 5.41 20.46
CA GLY A 127 10.09 4.72 21.75
C GLY A 127 8.80 4.73 22.59
N VAL A 128 7.73 5.41 22.15
CA VAL A 128 6.44 5.45 22.86
C VAL A 128 5.79 4.07 22.94
N THR A 129 5.95 3.25 21.91
CA THR A 129 5.48 1.86 21.85
C THR A 129 6.64 0.92 21.60
N ALA A 130 6.51 -0.33 22.03
CA ALA A 130 7.47 -1.35 21.73
C ALA A 130 7.61 -1.53 20.20
N SER A 131 8.82 -1.76 19.73
CA SER A 131 9.03 -2.11 18.34
C SER A 131 8.54 -3.51 18.07
N PRO A 132 7.76 -3.75 17.01
CA PRO A 132 7.38 -5.11 16.64
C PRO A 132 8.64 -5.94 16.38
N ALA A 133 8.69 -7.13 16.99
CA ALA A 133 9.80 -8.05 16.77
C ALA A 133 9.89 -8.38 15.27
N ARG A 134 11.02 -8.08 14.66
CA ARG A 134 11.30 -8.47 13.28
C ARG A 134 11.55 -9.97 13.25
N ARG A 135 10.53 -10.75 12.91
CA ARG A 135 10.70 -12.16 12.58
C ARG A 135 10.90 -12.25 11.07
N HIS A 136 12.07 -12.75 10.67
CA HIS A 136 12.27 -13.18 9.29
C HIS A 136 11.40 -14.40 9.03
N TYR A 137 10.83 -14.49 7.83
CA TYR A 137 10.21 -15.75 7.41
C TYR A 137 11.28 -16.85 7.43
N PRO A 138 10.90 -18.09 7.79
CA PRO A 138 11.82 -19.21 7.67
C PRO A 138 12.35 -19.28 6.24
N THR A 139 13.65 -19.44 6.11
CA THR A 139 14.31 -19.70 4.83
C THR A 139 14.60 -21.19 4.73
N LEU A 140 14.36 -21.76 3.56
CA LEU A 140 14.74 -23.13 3.29
C LEU A 140 16.27 -23.17 3.10
N PRO A 141 17.02 -23.96 3.89
CA PRO A 141 18.43 -24.21 3.61
C PRO A 141 18.60 -24.81 2.22
N LEU A 142 19.68 -24.48 1.54
CA LEU A 142 19.91 -24.90 0.16
C LEU A 142 19.98 -26.45 0.05
N GLU A 143 20.51 -27.10 1.08
CA GLU A 143 20.61 -28.56 1.19
C GLU A 143 19.25 -29.26 1.16
N ARG A 144 18.18 -28.55 1.55
CA ARG A 144 16.81 -29.06 1.55
C ARG A 144 16.04 -28.72 0.26
N LEU A 145 16.68 -28.10 -0.71
CA LEU A 145 16.04 -27.82 -1.99
C LEU A 145 15.55 -29.09 -2.72
N PRO A 146 16.31 -30.21 -2.75
CA PRO A 146 15.80 -31.46 -3.32
C PRO A 146 14.50 -31.94 -2.68
N GLU A 147 14.39 -31.87 -1.35
CA GLU A 147 13.15 -32.22 -0.62
C GLU A 147 11.96 -31.35 -1.07
N LEU A 148 12.20 -30.05 -1.25
CA LEU A 148 11.15 -29.15 -1.74
C LEU A 148 10.68 -29.55 -3.15
N LEU A 149 11.61 -29.87 -4.04
CA LEU A 149 11.28 -30.28 -5.41
C LEU A 149 10.49 -31.59 -5.41
N GLU A 150 10.86 -32.60 -4.61
CA GLU A 150 10.13 -33.86 -4.45
C GLU A 150 8.69 -33.61 -3.93
N ARG A 151 8.54 -32.71 -2.94
CA ARG A 151 7.23 -32.32 -2.42
C ARG A 151 6.36 -31.59 -3.45
N ILE A 152 6.98 -30.77 -4.31
CA ILE A 152 6.27 -30.12 -5.40
C ILE A 152 5.83 -31.15 -6.44
N ASP A 153 6.67 -32.12 -6.78
CA ASP A 153 6.33 -33.15 -7.75
C ASP A 153 5.26 -34.11 -7.25
N SER A 154 5.26 -34.42 -5.95
CA SER A 154 4.24 -35.24 -5.28
C SER A 154 2.99 -34.45 -4.85
N TYR A 155 2.87 -33.17 -5.19
CA TYR A 155 1.73 -32.35 -4.81
C TYR A 155 0.47 -32.71 -5.58
N HIS A 156 -0.30 -33.65 -5.04
CA HIS A 156 -1.56 -34.12 -5.62
C HIS A 156 -2.82 -33.59 -4.93
N GLN A 157 -2.66 -32.89 -3.80
CA GLN A 157 -3.78 -32.35 -3.00
C GLN A 157 -4.45 -31.11 -3.63
N GLY A 158 -3.90 -30.58 -4.70
CA GLY A 158 -4.37 -29.39 -5.39
C GLY A 158 -4.37 -29.56 -6.91
N ARG A 159 -4.65 -28.46 -7.60
CA ARG A 159 -4.65 -28.45 -9.05
C ARG A 159 -3.22 -28.50 -9.59
N GLU A 160 -3.04 -29.18 -10.70
CA GLU A 160 -1.79 -29.16 -11.46
C GLU A 160 -1.32 -27.74 -11.76
N LEU A 161 -2.24 -26.84 -12.10
CA LEU A 161 -1.93 -25.42 -12.33
C LEU A 161 -1.32 -24.73 -11.11
N THR A 162 -1.72 -25.10 -9.87
CA THR A 162 -1.12 -24.59 -8.64
C THR A 162 0.31 -25.10 -8.46
N ARG A 163 0.52 -26.40 -8.69
CA ARG A 163 1.85 -27.02 -8.65
C ARG A 163 2.80 -26.36 -9.64
N LEU A 164 2.36 -26.18 -10.88
CA LEU A 164 3.13 -25.53 -11.92
C LEU A 164 3.42 -24.04 -11.61
N ALA A 165 2.46 -23.35 -10.95
CA ALA A 165 2.69 -21.96 -10.50
C ALA A 165 3.77 -21.87 -9.43
N VAL A 166 3.80 -22.80 -8.46
CA VAL A 166 4.86 -22.89 -7.45
C VAL A 166 6.21 -23.16 -8.11
N LEU A 167 6.27 -24.17 -8.99
CA LEU A 167 7.49 -24.53 -9.73
C LEU A 167 8.00 -23.37 -10.58
N LEU A 168 7.12 -22.70 -11.32
CA LEU A 168 7.48 -21.52 -12.11
C LEU A 168 8.04 -20.40 -11.22
N THR A 169 7.46 -20.17 -10.04
CA THR A 169 7.94 -19.14 -9.10
C THR A 169 9.39 -19.38 -8.67
N LEU A 170 9.80 -20.65 -8.46
CA LEU A 170 11.17 -21.00 -8.11
C LEU A 170 12.17 -20.70 -9.24
N HIS A 171 11.72 -20.77 -10.49
CA HIS A 171 12.60 -20.52 -11.64
C HIS A 171 12.70 -19.03 -12.01
N VAL A 172 11.62 -18.26 -11.86
CA VAL A 172 11.58 -16.88 -12.37
C VAL A 172 11.67 -15.80 -11.28
N PHE A 173 11.52 -16.15 -10.00
CA PHE A 173 11.63 -15.26 -8.84
C PHE A 173 10.82 -13.97 -8.95
N ILE A 174 9.71 -13.96 -9.68
CA ILE A 174 8.81 -12.81 -9.78
C ILE A 174 7.88 -12.75 -8.56
N ARG A 175 7.27 -11.59 -8.36
CA ARG A 175 6.34 -11.41 -7.23
C ARG A 175 5.03 -12.15 -7.48
N SER A 176 4.41 -12.64 -6.40
CA SER A 176 3.13 -13.37 -6.47
C SER A 176 2.03 -12.60 -7.21
N SER A 177 1.98 -11.27 -7.08
CA SER A 177 1.02 -10.43 -7.83
C SER A 177 1.38 -10.32 -9.32
N GLU A 178 2.64 -10.33 -9.69
CA GLU A 178 3.09 -10.31 -11.08
C GLU A 178 2.74 -11.62 -11.76
N LEU A 179 2.96 -12.74 -11.09
CA LEU A 179 2.57 -14.07 -11.57
C LEU A 179 1.05 -14.21 -11.66
N ARG A 180 0.32 -13.86 -10.60
CA ARG A 180 -1.14 -14.03 -10.52
C ARG A 180 -1.90 -13.32 -11.63
N TYR A 181 -1.45 -12.15 -12.05
CA TYR A 181 -2.09 -11.35 -13.11
C TYR A 181 -1.45 -11.54 -14.48
N ALA A 182 -0.55 -12.51 -14.62
CA ALA A 182 0.12 -12.80 -15.88
C ALA A 182 -0.87 -13.11 -17.00
N ARG A 183 -0.59 -12.56 -18.19
CA ARG A 183 -1.35 -12.79 -19.41
C ARG A 183 -0.48 -13.49 -20.45
N TRP A 184 -1.07 -14.32 -21.27
CA TRP A 184 -0.36 -15.00 -22.35
C TRP A 184 0.28 -14.03 -23.35
N THR A 185 -0.30 -12.84 -23.53
CA THR A 185 0.24 -11.76 -24.37
C THR A 185 1.57 -11.19 -23.88
N GLU A 186 1.91 -11.40 -22.60
CA GLU A 186 3.17 -10.94 -22.01
C GLU A 186 4.34 -11.90 -22.31
N ILE A 187 4.07 -13.13 -22.78
CA ILE A 187 5.05 -14.20 -22.94
C ILE A 187 5.38 -14.40 -24.42
N ASN A 188 6.61 -14.09 -24.77
CA ASN A 188 7.15 -14.33 -26.12
C ASN A 188 8.00 -15.59 -26.13
N PHE A 189 7.42 -16.72 -26.54
CA PHE A 189 8.13 -17.99 -26.63
C PHE A 189 9.26 -18.00 -27.66
N ARG A 190 9.12 -17.25 -28.77
CA ARG A 190 10.14 -17.17 -29.82
C ARG A 190 11.39 -16.47 -29.33
N ASN A 191 11.22 -15.34 -28.64
CA ASN A 191 12.34 -14.56 -28.11
C ASN A 191 12.76 -15.02 -26.72
N ARG A 192 12.05 -15.98 -26.12
CA ARG A 192 12.29 -16.51 -24.76
C ARG A 192 12.27 -15.39 -23.69
N ILE A 193 11.29 -14.52 -23.79
CA ILE A 193 11.15 -13.36 -22.89
C ILE A 193 9.71 -13.29 -22.37
N TRP A 194 9.58 -13.05 -21.08
CA TRP A 194 8.34 -12.60 -20.46
C TRP A 194 8.47 -11.12 -20.09
N THR A 195 7.65 -10.27 -20.69
CA THR A 195 7.63 -8.84 -20.41
C THR A 195 6.45 -8.52 -19.48
N ILE A 196 6.73 -8.30 -18.19
CA ILE A 196 5.74 -7.86 -17.23
C ILE A 196 5.55 -6.34 -17.43
N PRO A 197 4.39 -5.86 -17.88
CA PRO A 197 4.21 -4.44 -18.18
C PRO A 197 4.20 -3.58 -16.91
N ALA A 198 4.42 -2.29 -17.05
CA ALA A 198 4.34 -1.33 -15.94
C ALA A 198 2.94 -1.29 -15.31
N THR A 199 1.91 -1.40 -16.17
CA THR A 199 0.49 -1.47 -15.80
C THR A 199 -0.22 -2.46 -16.72
N ARG A 200 -1.31 -3.02 -16.25
CA ARG A 200 -2.20 -3.92 -17.01
C ARG A 200 -3.59 -3.30 -17.12
N GLU A 201 -4.38 -3.77 -18.05
CA GLU A 201 -5.81 -3.49 -18.05
C GLU A 201 -6.49 -4.09 -16.82
N ALA A 202 -7.44 -3.35 -16.26
CA ALA A 202 -8.16 -3.82 -15.07
C ALA A 202 -9.11 -4.96 -15.45
N ILE A 203 -9.15 -5.99 -14.62
CA ILE A 203 -10.10 -7.09 -14.75
C ILE A 203 -11.37 -6.70 -13.98
N ALA A 204 -12.52 -6.77 -14.64
CA ALA A 204 -13.80 -6.41 -14.05
C ALA A 204 -14.07 -7.21 -12.76
N GLY A 205 -14.47 -6.52 -11.70
CA GLY A 205 -14.74 -7.11 -10.40
C GLY A 205 -13.51 -7.60 -9.62
N VAL A 206 -12.29 -7.38 -10.12
CA VAL A 206 -11.05 -7.77 -9.42
C VAL A 206 -10.28 -6.53 -8.98
N ARG A 207 -10.23 -6.32 -7.67
CA ARG A 207 -9.52 -5.17 -7.08
C ARG A 207 -8.02 -5.26 -7.38
N TYR A 208 -7.44 -4.12 -7.74
CA TYR A 208 -6.00 -3.95 -7.99
C TYR A 208 -5.43 -4.78 -9.15
N SER A 209 -6.28 -5.28 -10.05
CA SER A 209 -5.85 -6.11 -11.18
C SER A 209 -5.07 -5.35 -12.24
N SER A 210 -5.14 -4.01 -12.26
CA SER A 210 -4.33 -3.17 -13.15
C SER A 210 -2.83 -3.12 -12.78
N ARG A 211 -2.42 -3.84 -11.74
CA ARG A 211 -1.02 -3.90 -11.33
C ARG A 211 -0.17 -4.63 -12.37
N GLY A 212 0.86 -3.94 -12.84
CA GLY A 212 1.99 -4.52 -13.53
C GLY A 212 3.19 -4.69 -12.57
N ALA A 213 4.38 -4.44 -13.08
CA ALA A 213 5.62 -4.49 -12.31
C ALA A 213 5.60 -3.47 -11.16
N LYS A 214 6.09 -3.88 -9.99
CA LYS A 214 6.05 -3.07 -8.76
C LYS A 214 6.73 -1.71 -8.91
N MET A 215 7.79 -1.64 -9.71
CA MET A 215 8.54 -0.39 -9.93
C MET A 215 7.90 0.53 -10.97
N ARG A 216 6.74 0.16 -11.54
CA ARG A 216 6.03 0.90 -12.60
C ARG A 216 6.86 1.12 -13.86
N THR A 217 7.84 0.27 -14.09
CA THR A 217 8.60 0.13 -15.33
C THR A 217 8.46 -1.31 -15.80
N PRO A 218 8.46 -1.59 -17.12
CA PRO A 218 8.41 -2.96 -17.60
C PRO A 218 9.55 -3.79 -17.00
N HIS A 219 9.22 -5.00 -16.57
CA HIS A 219 10.20 -5.95 -16.03
C HIS A 219 10.36 -7.10 -17.03
N ILE A 220 11.57 -7.28 -17.52
CA ILE A 220 11.90 -8.31 -18.50
C ILE A 220 12.48 -9.51 -17.76
N VAL A 221 11.86 -10.69 -17.99
CA VAL A 221 12.28 -11.96 -17.41
C VAL A 221 12.72 -12.88 -18.54
N PRO A 222 14.03 -13.25 -18.62
CA PRO A 222 14.50 -14.26 -19.55
C PRO A 222 13.92 -15.63 -19.19
N LEU A 223 13.55 -16.42 -20.20
CA LEU A 223 12.95 -17.73 -20.01
C LEU A 223 13.97 -18.83 -20.37
N SER A 224 14.40 -19.59 -19.38
CA SER A 224 15.20 -20.80 -19.60
C SER A 224 14.38 -21.89 -20.31
N GLU A 225 15.03 -22.93 -20.79
CA GLU A 225 14.33 -24.06 -21.43
C GLU A 225 13.38 -24.75 -20.48
N GLN A 226 13.75 -24.88 -19.20
CA GLN A 226 12.90 -25.42 -18.15
C GLN A 226 11.63 -24.58 -17.97
N VAL A 227 11.78 -23.24 -17.92
CA VAL A 227 10.64 -22.31 -17.80
C VAL A 227 9.72 -22.42 -19.02
N ILE A 228 10.29 -22.53 -20.22
CA ILE A 228 9.52 -22.71 -21.46
C ILE A 228 8.72 -24.01 -21.41
N SER A 229 9.31 -25.11 -20.95
CA SER A 229 8.64 -26.40 -20.80
C SER A 229 7.48 -26.31 -19.80
N ILE A 230 7.70 -25.66 -18.66
CA ILE A 230 6.65 -25.41 -17.64
C ILE A 230 5.53 -24.56 -18.25
N LEU A 231 5.86 -23.46 -18.94
CA LEU A 231 4.88 -22.56 -19.54
C LEU A 231 4.07 -23.25 -20.67
N LYS A 232 4.70 -24.12 -21.46
CA LYS A 232 4.01 -24.94 -22.46
C LYS A 232 2.95 -25.86 -21.78
N ARG A 233 3.36 -26.53 -20.70
CA ARG A 233 2.42 -27.36 -19.93
C ARG A 233 1.27 -26.54 -19.31
N ILE A 234 1.56 -25.35 -18.78
CA ILE A 234 0.52 -24.41 -18.30
C ILE A 234 -0.41 -24.04 -19.46
N LYS A 235 0.13 -23.79 -20.65
CA LYS A 235 -0.65 -23.40 -21.82
C LYS A 235 -1.61 -24.46 -22.30
N GLU A 236 -1.28 -25.76 -22.15
CA GLU A 236 -2.21 -26.86 -22.40
C GLU A 236 -3.45 -26.80 -21.50
N ILE A 237 -3.29 -26.30 -20.25
CA ILE A 237 -4.36 -26.22 -19.25
C ILE A 237 -5.16 -24.91 -19.39
N SER A 238 -4.48 -23.77 -19.61
CA SER A 238 -5.10 -22.45 -19.54
C SER A 238 -4.94 -21.60 -20.81
N GLY A 239 -4.40 -22.16 -21.88
CA GLY A 239 -4.14 -21.43 -23.13
C GLY A 239 -5.38 -20.93 -23.86
N GLY A 240 -6.56 -21.45 -23.54
CA GLY A 240 -7.85 -20.96 -24.04
C GLY A 240 -8.36 -19.68 -23.31
N TYR A 241 -7.68 -19.24 -22.27
CA TYR A 241 -8.04 -18.06 -21.50
C TYR A 241 -6.98 -16.96 -21.69
N GLU A 242 -7.32 -15.73 -21.32
CA GLU A 242 -6.38 -14.61 -21.36
C GLU A 242 -5.29 -14.74 -20.28
N LEU A 243 -5.69 -15.21 -19.09
CA LEU A 243 -4.81 -15.33 -17.93
C LEU A 243 -4.01 -16.63 -17.97
N VAL A 244 -2.72 -16.55 -17.65
CA VAL A 244 -1.84 -17.71 -17.46
C VAL A 244 -2.31 -18.57 -16.28
N PHE A 245 -2.77 -17.92 -15.21
CA PHE A 245 -3.26 -18.55 -13.99
C PHE A 245 -4.70 -18.15 -13.69
N PRO A 246 -5.68 -18.69 -14.41
CA PRO A 246 -7.09 -18.42 -14.18
C PRO A 246 -7.58 -19.01 -12.85
N GLY A 247 -8.63 -18.40 -12.32
CA GLY A 247 -9.31 -18.86 -11.12
C GLY A 247 -10.02 -20.20 -11.30
N TYR A 248 -10.30 -20.84 -10.20
CA TYR A 248 -10.95 -22.16 -10.23
C TYR A 248 -12.43 -22.09 -10.64
N HIS A 249 -13.16 -21.18 -10.02
CA HIS A 249 -14.60 -21.05 -10.22
C HIS A 249 -14.95 -20.10 -11.38
N ASP A 250 -14.02 -19.19 -11.71
CA ASP A 250 -14.22 -18.19 -12.75
C ASP A 250 -12.90 -18.01 -13.50
N PRO A 251 -12.76 -18.53 -14.73
CA PRO A 251 -11.53 -18.47 -15.49
C PRO A 251 -11.21 -17.08 -16.04
N TYR A 252 -12.17 -16.15 -16.00
CA TYR A 252 -11.95 -14.74 -16.35
C TYR A 252 -11.35 -13.94 -15.18
N LYS A 253 -11.30 -14.52 -14.00
CA LYS A 253 -10.61 -13.96 -12.83
C LYS A 253 -9.31 -14.70 -12.56
N PRO A 254 -8.31 -14.05 -11.96
CA PRO A 254 -7.05 -14.70 -11.63
C PRO A 254 -7.20 -15.66 -10.45
N MET A 255 -6.28 -16.61 -10.31
CA MET A 255 -6.19 -17.45 -9.12
C MET A 255 -6.16 -16.60 -7.84
N SER A 256 -6.59 -17.20 -6.71
CA SER A 256 -6.60 -16.51 -5.41
C SER A 256 -5.21 -16.02 -5.00
N GLU A 257 -5.17 -14.89 -4.29
CA GLU A 257 -3.91 -14.27 -3.82
C GLU A 257 -3.06 -15.22 -2.95
N ASN A 258 -3.73 -16.09 -2.20
CA ASN A 258 -3.06 -16.99 -1.26
C ASN A 258 -2.84 -18.41 -1.82
N THR A 259 -3.20 -18.68 -3.06
CA THR A 259 -3.14 -20.07 -3.61
C THR A 259 -1.71 -20.62 -3.54
N ILE A 260 -0.72 -19.87 -4.00
CA ILE A 260 0.69 -20.28 -3.97
C ILE A 260 1.21 -20.39 -2.53
N ASN A 261 0.94 -19.37 -1.70
CA ASN A 261 1.42 -19.35 -0.32
C ASN A 261 0.81 -20.47 0.56
N LYS A 262 -0.36 -21.01 0.19
CA LYS A 262 -0.97 -22.14 0.91
C LYS A 262 -0.47 -23.48 0.40
N ALA A 263 0.09 -23.52 -0.80
CA ALA A 263 0.66 -24.73 -1.40
C ALA A 263 2.11 -24.97 -0.96
N LEU A 264 2.79 -23.93 -0.48
CA LEU A 264 4.12 -23.99 0.12
C LEU A 264 4.04 -24.28 1.62
#